data_1d633a99d62c5388d90673de2fafa542
#
_entry.id   1d633a99d62c5388d90673de2fafa542
#
_cell.length_a   1.000
_cell.length_b   1.000
_cell.length_c   1.000
_cell.angle_alpha   90.00
_cell.angle_beta   90.00
_cell.angle_gamma   90.00
#
_symmetry.space_group_name_H-M   'P 1'
#
loop_
_entity.id
_entity.type
_entity.pdbx_description
1 polymer ?
#
loop_
_entity_poly.entity_id
_entity_poly.type
_entity_poly.pdbx_seq_one_letter_code
_entity_poly.pdbx_strand_id
1 'polypeptide(L)' 'MNYDDYKIRSSKYFALTWMRKLGMDSDGLKKALEEAYKIDKVGKYKFESYTKMKGKTIKLIYIKDEEYKDIFVITGAKGK' A
#
# COMPACT_ATOMS: atom_id res chain seq x y z
N MET A 1 -12.16 2.24 3.04
CA MET A 1 -12.13 2.82 1.69
C MET A 1 -12.07 1.71 0.66
N ASN A 2 -12.74 1.89 -0.47
CA ASN A 2 -12.85 0.84 -1.48
C ASN A 2 -12.01 1.18 -2.72
N TYR A 3 -11.12 0.28 -3.10
CA TYR A 3 -10.27 0.47 -4.27
C TYR A 3 -10.57 -0.53 -5.39
N ASP A 4 -11.82 -1.01 -5.47
CA ASP A 4 -12.20 -2.01 -6.46
C ASP A 4 -11.97 -1.54 -7.90
N ASP A 5 -12.13 -0.23 -8.15
CA ASP A 5 -11.94 0.33 -9.48
C ASP A 5 -10.50 0.72 -9.80
N TYR A 6 -9.61 0.55 -8.82
CA TYR A 6 -8.22 0.97 -9.00
C TYR A 6 -7.36 -0.16 -9.49
N LYS A 7 -6.46 0.17 -10.41
CA LYS A 7 -5.39 -0.74 -10.80
C LYS A 7 -4.27 -0.59 -9.78
N ILE A 8 -3.96 -1.66 -9.07
CA ILE A 8 -2.96 -1.65 -8.01
C ILE A 8 -1.72 -2.40 -8.47
N ARG A 9 -0.59 -1.71 -8.48
CA ARG A 9 0.70 -2.25 -8.88
C ARG A 9 1.70 -1.99 -7.77
N SER A 10 2.82 -2.67 -7.83
CA SER A 10 3.90 -2.45 -6.86
C SER A 10 5.24 -2.40 -7.57
N SER A 11 6.20 -1.75 -6.92
CA SER A 11 7.57 -1.81 -7.40
C SER A 11 8.10 -3.24 -7.24
N LYS A 12 9.09 -3.58 -8.03
CA LYS A 12 9.74 -4.88 -7.93
C LYS A 12 10.36 -5.07 -6.54
N TYR A 13 10.95 -4.02 -6.00
CA TYR A 13 11.53 -4.05 -4.67
C TYR A 13 10.48 -4.40 -3.62
N PHE A 14 9.33 -3.74 -3.66
CA PHE A 14 8.27 -4.00 -2.69
C PHE A 14 7.76 -5.44 -2.82
N ALA A 15 7.53 -5.88 -4.05
CA ALA A 15 7.03 -7.24 -4.29
C ALA A 15 8.01 -8.30 -3.77
N LEU A 16 9.28 -8.15 -4.06
CA LEU A 16 10.28 -9.14 -3.69
C LEU A 16 10.66 -9.08 -2.21
N THR A 17 10.52 -7.94 -1.57
CA THR A 17 10.90 -7.77 -0.17
C THR A 17 9.70 -7.88 0.75
N TRP A 18 8.75 -6.95 0.62
CA TRP A 18 7.65 -6.86 1.59
C TRP A 18 6.51 -7.83 1.32
N MET A 19 6.09 -7.97 0.09
CA MET A 19 5.00 -8.89 -0.23
C MET A 19 5.42 -10.32 0.08
N ARG A 20 6.64 -10.68 -0.30
CA ARG A 20 7.18 -12.01 -0.04
C ARG A 20 7.33 -12.28 1.46
N LYS A 21 7.89 -11.32 2.18
CA LYS A 21 8.10 -11.44 3.63
C LYS A 21 6.79 -11.60 4.39
N LEU A 22 5.76 -10.90 3.95
CA LEU A 22 4.45 -10.93 4.62
C LEU A 22 3.52 -12.00 4.07
N GLY A 23 3.95 -12.74 3.04
CA GLY A 23 3.07 -13.71 2.39
C GLY A 23 1.88 -13.05 1.71
N MET A 24 2.08 -11.85 1.20
CA MET A 24 1.02 -11.02 0.64
C MET A 24 0.93 -11.21 -0.88
N ASP A 25 -0.28 -11.44 -1.37
CA ASP A 25 -0.55 -11.45 -2.80
C ASP A 25 -1.21 -10.13 -3.21
N SER A 26 -1.66 -10.05 -4.46
CA SER A 26 -2.29 -8.82 -4.97
C SER A 26 -3.56 -8.46 -4.19
N ASP A 27 -4.35 -9.45 -3.83
CA ASP A 27 -5.57 -9.20 -3.05
C ASP A 27 -5.21 -8.76 -1.63
N GLY A 28 -4.17 -9.33 -1.06
CA GLY A 28 -3.69 -8.92 0.25
C GLY A 28 -3.19 -7.48 0.25
N LEU A 29 -2.51 -7.06 -0.81
CA LEU A 29 -2.04 -5.69 -0.94
C LEU A 29 -3.21 -4.71 -1.02
N LYS A 30 -4.20 -5.04 -1.85
CA LYS A 30 -5.41 -4.22 -1.96
C LYS A 30 -6.09 -4.09 -0.62
N LYS A 31 -6.26 -5.20 0.09
CA LYS A 31 -6.88 -5.21 1.40
C LYS A 31 -6.09 -4.37 2.41
N ALA A 32 -4.76 -4.45 2.37
CA ALA A 32 -3.92 -3.66 3.26
C ALA A 32 -4.11 -2.17 3.03
N LEU A 33 -4.24 -1.75 1.77
CA LEU A 33 -4.49 -0.36 1.44
C LEU A 33 -5.89 0.08 1.90
N GLU A 34 -6.89 -0.77 1.74
CA GLU A 34 -8.26 -0.45 2.12
C GLU A 34 -8.48 -0.40 3.62
N GLU A 35 -7.72 -1.18 4.38
CA GLU A 35 -7.86 -1.28 5.83
C GLU A 35 -6.91 -0.38 6.61
N ALA A 36 -6.28 0.57 5.94
CA ALA A 36 -5.39 1.51 6.61
C ALA A 36 -6.16 2.30 7.67
N TYR A 37 -5.56 2.38 8.86
CA TYR A 37 -6.17 3.15 9.95
C TYR A 37 -5.67 4.59 9.97
N LYS A 38 -4.66 4.90 9.19
CA LYS A 38 -4.11 6.25 9.08
C LYS A 38 -3.54 6.43 7.68
N ILE A 39 -3.83 7.57 7.06
CA ILE A 39 -3.32 7.91 5.73
C ILE A 39 -2.83 9.35 5.78
N ASP A 40 -1.56 9.57 5.43
CA ASP A 40 -0.95 10.89 5.34
C ASP A 40 -0.62 11.20 3.88
N LYS A 41 -1.04 12.36 3.42
CA LYS A 41 -0.65 12.84 2.10
C LYS A 41 0.67 13.58 2.24
N VAL A 42 1.72 13.05 1.60
CA VAL A 42 3.08 13.59 1.73
C VAL A 42 3.61 14.23 0.46
N GLY A 43 2.79 14.28 -0.58
CA GLY A 43 3.13 14.93 -1.84
C GLY A 43 1.87 15.10 -2.67
N LYS A 44 2.01 15.62 -3.87
CA LYS A 44 0.84 15.87 -4.74
C LYS A 44 0.06 14.58 -5.02
N TYR A 45 0.78 13.50 -5.29
CA TYR A 45 0.19 12.19 -5.56
C TYR A 45 0.70 11.11 -4.62
N LYS A 46 1.56 11.47 -3.68
CA LYS A 46 2.25 10.51 -2.82
C LYS A 46 1.59 10.43 -1.45
N PHE A 47 1.39 9.22 -0.99
CA PHE A 47 0.72 8.95 0.28
C PHE A 47 1.52 7.95 1.10
N GLU A 48 1.35 8.05 2.42
CA GLU A 48 1.83 7.04 3.35
C GLU A 48 0.63 6.54 4.14
N SER A 49 0.41 5.23 4.12
CA SER A 49 -0.67 4.65 4.88
C SER A 49 -0.12 3.67 5.90
N TYR A 50 -0.86 3.51 6.99
CA TYR A 50 -0.47 2.62 8.07
C TYR A 50 -1.56 1.58 8.25
N THR A 51 -1.17 0.32 8.25
CA THR A 51 -2.11 -0.78 8.41
C THR A 51 -1.51 -1.81 9.36
N LYS A 52 -2.36 -2.59 10.01
CA LYS A 52 -1.89 -3.67 10.88
C LYS A 52 -2.03 -4.99 10.14
N MET A 53 -0.93 -5.73 10.10
CA MET A 53 -0.88 -7.05 9.49
C MET A 53 -0.13 -8.00 10.41
N LYS A 54 -0.75 -9.11 10.76
CA LYS A 54 -0.13 -10.12 11.62
C LYS A 54 0.41 -9.54 12.92
N GLY A 55 -0.34 -8.59 13.50
CA GLY A 55 0.04 -7.95 14.75
C GLY A 55 1.11 -6.89 14.64
N LYS A 56 1.53 -6.56 13.43
CA LYS A 56 2.57 -5.55 13.19
C LYS A 56 2.01 -4.38 12.42
N THR A 57 2.52 -3.19 12.70
CA THR A 57 2.17 -2.01 11.93
C THR A 57 3.10 -1.90 10.73
N ILE A 58 2.52 -1.80 9.55
CA ILE A 58 3.27 -1.66 8.30
C ILE A 58 2.91 -0.33 7.68
N LYS A 59 3.92 0.41 7.26
CA LYS A 59 3.74 1.66 6.51
C LYS A 59 3.90 1.34 5.04
N LEU A 60 2.92 1.76 4.24
CA LEU A 60 2.97 1.61 2.78
C LEU A 60 3.13 2.99 2.16
N ILE A 61 4.10 3.13 1.28
CA ILE A 61 4.35 4.37 0.57
C ILE A 61 3.97 4.15 -0.88
N TYR A 62 3.03 4.95 -1.37
CA TYR A 62 2.48 4.74 -2.70
C TYR A 62 2.11 6.05 -3.38
N ILE A 63 1.96 5.98 -4.69
CA ILE A 63 1.44 7.06 -5.51
C ILE A 63 0.03 6.66 -5.93
N LYS A 64 -0.92 7.58 -5.75
CA LYS A 64 -2.31 7.34 -6.12
C LYS A 64 -2.76 8.44 -7.09
N ASP A 65 -3.21 8.01 -8.25
CA ASP A 65 -3.77 8.90 -9.27
C ASP A 65 -5.25 8.61 -9.39
N GLU A 66 -6.07 9.56 -8.94
CA GLU A 66 -7.52 9.36 -8.93
C GLU A 66 -8.14 9.51 -10.32
N GLU A 67 -7.51 10.26 -11.20
CA GLU A 67 -8.00 10.42 -12.55
C GLU A 67 -7.92 9.11 -13.33
N TYR A 68 -6.80 8.41 -13.22
CA TYR A 68 -6.58 7.15 -13.92
C TYR A 68 -6.90 5.94 -13.06
N LYS A 69 -7.32 6.14 -11.82
CA LYS A 69 -7.63 5.05 -10.89
C LYS A 69 -6.47 4.07 -10.77
N ASP A 70 -5.30 4.60 -10.51
CA ASP A 70 -4.06 3.83 -10.47
C ASP A 70 -3.36 4.04 -9.12
N ILE A 71 -2.88 2.94 -8.52
CA ILE A 71 -2.09 2.99 -7.29
C ILE A 71 -0.81 2.21 -7.55
N PHE A 72 0.33 2.86 -7.29
CA PHE A 72 1.63 2.22 -7.41
C PHE A 72 2.34 2.25 -6.07
N VAL A 73 2.49 1.09 -5.45
CA VAL A 73 3.16 0.97 -4.16
C VAL A 73 4.67 0.95 -4.37
N ILE A 74 5.34 1.98 -3.87
CA ILE A 74 6.78 2.16 -4.07
C ILE A 74 7.56 1.27 -3.12
N THR A 75 7.24 1.34 -1.84
CA THR A 75 7.98 0.60 -0.83
C THR A 75 7.14 0.47 0.43
N GLY A 76 7.62 -0.34 1.36
CA GLY A 76 7.04 -0.49 2.66
C GLY A 76 8.08 -0.21 3.73
N ALA A 77 7.61 -0.07 4.95
CA ALA A 77 8.48 0.11 6.09
C ALA A 77 7.77 -0.39 7.33
N LYS A 78 8.56 -0.70 8.35
CA LYS A 78 8.01 -1.05 9.65
C LYS A 78 7.43 0.21 10.27
N GLY A 79 6.15 0.18 10.61
CA GLY A 79 5.53 1.29 11.32
C GLY A 79 5.81 1.21 12.80
N LYS A 80 5.42 2.27 13.49
CA LYS A 80 5.55 2.30 14.96
C LYS A 80 4.28 1.83 15.62
#